data_7e5f3615806b2913e5ab04988190cd45
#
_entry.id   7e5f3615806b2913e5ab04988190cd45
#
_cell.length_a   1.000
_cell.length_b   1.000
_cell.length_c   1.000
_cell.angle_alpha   90.00
_cell.angle_beta   90.00
_cell.angle_gamma   90.00
#
_symmetry.space_group_name_H-M   'P 1'
#
loop_
_entity.id
_entity.type
_entity.pdbx_description
1 polymer ?
#
loop_
_entity_poly.entity_id
_entity_poly.type
_entity_poly.pdbx_seq_one_letter_code
_entity_poly.pdbx_strand_id
1 'polypeptide(L)'
;MALLGAVEAGGTKFICAVAEQPDAPPIETISIPTTMPAETIDRALDFFSRHELRALGIASFGPIDLRVGSPSYGYITATPKAHWQNTDLVGPFQQAFNVPVGFDTDVNGAALGELRYGGGQGLDSLVYVTVGTGIGGGAITNGQVIHGLIHPEMGHIPVRRHPADTFA
;
A
#
# COMPACT_ATOMS: atom_id res chain seq x y z
N MET A 1 9.63 -7.07 -22.96
CA MET A 1 8.34 -7.60 -22.46
C MET A 1 7.88 -6.67 -21.34
N ALA A 2 6.67 -6.11 -21.45
CA ALA A 2 6.19 -5.13 -20.48
C ALA A 2 5.95 -5.79 -19.10
N LEU A 3 6.44 -5.17 -18.03
CA LEU A 3 6.49 -5.69 -16.68
C LEU A 3 5.32 -5.18 -15.81
N LEU A 4 5.08 -5.83 -14.70
CA LEU A 4 4.26 -5.32 -13.61
C LEU A 4 5.16 -4.54 -12.66
N GLY A 5 4.76 -3.33 -12.29
CA GLY A 5 5.38 -2.54 -11.24
C GLY A 5 4.61 -2.65 -9.92
N ALA A 6 5.31 -2.59 -8.81
CA ALA A 6 4.72 -2.56 -7.48
C ALA A 6 5.44 -1.56 -6.58
N VAL A 7 4.67 -0.80 -5.81
CA VAL A 7 5.17 0.11 -4.77
C VAL A 7 4.53 -0.27 -3.44
N GLU A 8 5.34 -0.62 -2.46
CA GLU A 8 4.96 -0.61 -1.05
C GLU A 8 5.44 0.72 -0.47
N ALA A 9 4.53 1.67 -0.37
CA ALA A 9 4.80 3.00 0.18
C ALA A 9 4.63 2.96 1.70
N GLY A 10 5.71 2.69 2.42
CA GLY A 10 5.73 2.68 3.88
C GLY A 10 6.12 4.03 4.49
N GLY A 11 5.74 4.28 5.73
CA GLY A 11 6.09 5.52 6.45
C GLY A 11 7.60 5.69 6.71
N THR A 12 8.41 4.65 6.55
CA THR A 12 9.87 4.69 6.76
C THR A 12 10.63 4.52 5.45
N LYS A 13 10.14 3.70 4.56
CA LYS A 13 10.74 3.41 3.24
C LYS A 13 9.67 3.05 2.23
N PHE A 14 9.93 3.35 0.96
CA PHE A 14 9.23 2.75 -0.17
C PHE A 14 10.03 1.56 -0.68
N ILE A 15 9.34 0.45 -0.97
CA ILE A 15 9.90 -0.67 -1.72
C ILE A 15 9.27 -0.64 -3.10
N CYS A 16 10.09 -0.49 -4.14
CA CYS A 16 9.64 -0.55 -5.52
C CYS A 16 10.20 -1.80 -6.16
N ALA A 17 9.38 -2.52 -6.92
CA ALA A 17 9.77 -3.75 -7.59
C ALA A 17 9.13 -3.87 -8.96
N VAL A 18 9.79 -4.62 -9.86
CA VAL A 18 9.23 -5.03 -11.15
C VAL A 18 9.31 -6.54 -11.31
N ALA A 19 8.28 -7.14 -11.92
CA ALA A 19 8.20 -8.57 -12.17
C ALA A 19 7.48 -8.85 -13.50
N GLU A 20 7.72 -10.04 -14.08
CA GLU A 20 7.01 -10.47 -15.29
C GLU A 20 5.56 -10.87 -15.01
N GLN A 21 5.34 -11.54 -13.87
CA GLN A 21 4.04 -12.03 -13.43
C GLN A 21 3.84 -11.74 -11.95
N PRO A 22 2.59 -11.72 -11.47
CA PRO A 22 2.29 -11.41 -10.07
C PRO A 22 2.83 -12.43 -9.07
N ASP A 23 3.04 -13.68 -9.49
CA ASP A 23 3.54 -14.82 -8.71
C ASP A 23 5.03 -15.12 -8.95
N ALA A 24 5.68 -14.34 -9.83
CA ALA A 24 7.10 -14.49 -10.11
C ALA A 24 7.96 -13.69 -9.11
N PRO A 25 9.18 -14.15 -8.82
CA PRO A 25 10.15 -13.33 -8.09
C PRO A 25 10.37 -12.00 -8.80
N PRO A 26 10.59 -10.90 -8.06
CA PRO A 26 10.94 -9.62 -8.66
C PRO A 26 12.25 -9.73 -9.47
N ILE A 27 12.25 -9.12 -10.67
CA ILE A 27 13.45 -8.99 -11.50
C ILE A 27 14.41 -7.96 -10.89
N GLU A 28 13.85 -6.85 -10.41
CA GLU A 28 14.58 -5.78 -9.74
C GLU A 28 13.75 -5.22 -8.59
N THR A 29 14.44 -4.88 -7.50
CA THR A 29 13.83 -4.26 -6.31
C THR A 29 14.74 -3.16 -5.79
N ILE A 30 14.17 -2.02 -5.40
CA ILE A 30 14.87 -0.93 -4.75
C ILE A 30 14.17 -0.54 -3.43
N SER A 31 14.96 -0.15 -2.43
CA SER A 31 14.48 0.45 -1.20
C SER A 31 14.84 1.94 -1.17
N ILE A 32 13.84 2.80 -1.03
CA ILE A 32 13.95 4.26 -1.03
C ILE A 32 13.53 4.77 0.34
N PRO A 33 14.36 5.48 1.12
CA PRO A 33 13.93 6.11 2.36
C PRO A 33 12.75 7.06 2.13
N THR A 34 11.75 7.03 3.01
CA THR A 34 10.60 7.96 2.97
C THR A 34 11.01 9.28 3.62
N THR A 35 11.47 10.21 2.80
CA THR A 35 11.90 11.57 3.16
C THR A 35 10.82 12.60 2.78
N MET A 36 11.16 13.64 2.04
CA MET A 36 10.19 14.58 1.48
C MET A 36 9.40 13.91 0.33
N PRO A 37 8.10 14.18 0.20
CA PRO A 37 7.27 13.56 -0.83
C PRO A 37 7.86 13.64 -2.24
N ALA A 38 8.23 14.83 -2.69
CA ALA A 38 8.78 15.02 -4.03
C ALA A 38 10.03 14.16 -4.25
N GLU A 39 11.00 14.21 -3.33
CA GLU A 39 12.24 13.42 -3.43
C GLU A 39 11.96 11.91 -3.48
N THR A 40 11.07 11.42 -2.60
CA THR A 40 10.78 9.99 -2.52
C THR A 40 10.04 9.51 -3.77
N ILE A 41 9.05 10.28 -4.25
CA ILE A 41 8.27 9.97 -5.44
C ILE A 41 9.15 10.04 -6.68
N ASP A 42 9.96 11.08 -6.84
CA ASP A 42 10.88 11.22 -7.99
C ASP A 42 11.83 10.03 -8.11
N ARG A 43 12.40 9.56 -6.99
CA ARG A 43 13.26 8.37 -6.99
C ARG A 43 12.52 7.09 -7.38
N ALA A 44 11.25 6.96 -7.00
CA ALA A 44 10.42 5.85 -7.43
C ALA A 44 10.09 5.94 -8.94
N LEU A 45 9.78 7.13 -9.45
CA LEU A 45 9.57 7.39 -10.87
C LEU A 45 10.82 7.07 -11.69
N ASP A 46 12.00 7.51 -11.23
CA ASP A 46 13.29 7.19 -11.87
C ASP A 46 13.54 5.68 -11.95
N PHE A 47 13.20 4.94 -10.89
CA PHE A 47 13.31 3.47 -10.91
C PHE A 47 12.44 2.88 -12.03
N PHE A 48 11.16 3.23 -12.07
CA PHE A 48 10.23 2.67 -13.04
C PHE A 48 10.46 3.17 -14.47
N SER A 49 11.06 4.35 -14.67
CA SER A 49 11.34 4.90 -16.01
C SER A 49 12.32 4.05 -16.82
N ARG A 50 13.07 3.18 -16.16
CA ARG A 50 14.02 2.24 -16.81
C ARG A 50 13.36 0.98 -17.34
N HIS A 51 12.06 0.82 -17.11
CA HIS A 51 11.29 -0.38 -17.42
C HIS A 51 10.07 -0.04 -18.26
N GLU A 52 9.73 -0.92 -19.20
CA GLU A 52 8.44 -0.87 -19.89
C GLU A 52 7.38 -1.52 -18.99
N LEU A 53 6.45 -0.73 -18.45
CA LEU A 53 5.38 -1.22 -17.59
C LEU A 53 4.10 -1.50 -18.38
N ARG A 54 3.31 -2.49 -17.94
CA ARG A 54 1.93 -2.76 -18.39
C ARG A 54 0.86 -2.47 -17.35
N ALA A 55 1.24 -2.42 -16.07
CA ALA A 55 0.41 -2.01 -14.94
C ALA A 55 1.28 -1.69 -13.73
N LEU A 56 0.77 -0.88 -12.79
CA LEU A 56 1.42 -0.53 -11.53
C LEU A 56 0.45 -0.71 -10.37
N GLY A 57 0.89 -1.37 -9.30
CA GLY A 57 0.17 -1.45 -8.03
C GLY A 57 0.86 -0.60 -6.98
N ILE A 58 0.11 0.21 -6.22
CA ILE A 58 0.62 1.02 -5.12
C ILE A 58 -0.15 0.66 -3.85
N ALA A 59 0.55 0.14 -2.84
CA ALA A 59 0.04 -0.09 -1.49
C ALA A 59 0.70 0.91 -0.53
N SER A 60 -0.09 1.75 0.15
CA SER A 60 0.44 2.90 0.88
C SER A 60 0.02 2.94 2.34
N PHE A 61 0.93 3.46 3.17
CA PHE A 61 0.54 3.92 4.49
C PHE A 61 -0.55 5.01 4.39
N GLY A 62 -1.33 5.14 5.43
CA GLY A 62 -2.50 6.01 5.43
C GLY A 62 -2.46 7.17 6.44
N PRO A 63 -3.64 7.80 6.61
CA PRO A 63 -4.89 7.59 5.85
C PRO A 63 -4.80 8.03 4.39
N ILE A 64 -5.51 7.29 3.50
CA ILE A 64 -5.53 7.57 2.05
C ILE A 64 -6.96 7.75 1.55
N ASP A 65 -7.15 8.42 0.41
CA ASP A 65 -8.46 8.53 -0.24
C ASP A 65 -8.58 7.51 -1.38
N LEU A 66 -9.42 6.50 -1.16
CA LEU A 66 -9.73 5.43 -2.13
C LEU A 66 -11.04 5.67 -2.89
N ARG A 67 -11.75 6.75 -2.65
CA ARG A 67 -13.06 7.02 -3.26
C ARG A 67 -12.90 7.41 -4.72
N VAL A 68 -13.29 6.51 -5.61
CA VAL A 68 -13.29 6.77 -7.06
C VAL A 68 -14.15 7.99 -7.36
N GLY A 69 -13.59 8.96 -8.12
CA GLY A 69 -14.26 10.22 -8.45
C GLY A 69 -14.08 11.33 -7.40
N SER A 70 -13.45 11.06 -6.26
CA SER A 70 -13.01 12.12 -5.34
C SER A 70 -11.90 12.96 -5.97
N PRO A 71 -11.91 14.30 -5.78
CA PRO A 71 -10.80 15.14 -6.23
C PRO A 71 -9.45 14.79 -5.58
N SER A 72 -9.47 14.11 -4.44
CA SER A 72 -8.30 13.63 -3.70
C SER A 72 -8.08 12.12 -3.81
N TYR A 73 -8.73 11.44 -4.78
CA TYR A 73 -8.41 10.03 -5.04
C TYR A 73 -6.92 9.85 -5.30
N GLY A 74 -6.29 8.90 -4.62
CA GLY A 74 -4.85 8.67 -4.77
C GLY A 74 -3.96 9.47 -3.82
N TYR A 75 -4.55 10.29 -2.94
CA TYR A 75 -3.81 11.10 -1.97
C TYR A 75 -3.61 10.36 -0.65
N ILE A 76 -2.45 10.60 -0.04
CA ILE A 76 -2.26 10.44 1.39
C ILE A 76 -2.88 11.67 2.04
N THR A 77 -3.85 11.48 2.95
CA THR A 77 -4.66 12.56 3.51
C THR A 77 -4.11 13.06 4.86
N ALA A 78 -4.84 12.91 5.95
CA ALA A 78 -4.47 13.41 7.29
C ALA A 78 -3.53 12.45 8.03
N THR A 79 -2.30 12.27 7.52
CA THR A 79 -1.30 11.40 8.16
C THR A 79 -0.47 12.15 9.20
N PRO A 80 -0.02 11.50 10.31
CA PRO A 80 0.95 12.08 11.23
C PRO A 80 2.38 12.16 10.66
N LYS A 81 2.65 11.52 9.53
CA LYS A 81 3.96 11.58 8.88
C LYS A 81 4.23 13.00 8.39
N ALA A 82 5.29 13.62 8.92
CA ALA A 82 5.68 14.99 8.58
C ALA A 82 5.83 15.17 7.06
N HIS A 83 5.28 16.26 6.53
CA HIS A 83 5.29 16.67 5.13
C HIS A 83 4.44 15.83 4.16
N TRP A 84 3.83 14.72 4.60
CA TRP A 84 3.07 13.82 3.74
C TRP A 84 1.56 14.07 3.73
N GLN A 85 1.06 15.01 4.53
CA GLN A 85 -0.36 15.38 4.52
C GLN A 85 -0.77 15.97 3.17
N ASN A 86 -1.91 15.53 2.67
CA ASN A 86 -2.49 15.98 1.39
C ASN A 86 -1.54 15.83 0.19
N THR A 87 -0.75 14.76 0.18
CA THR A 87 0.18 14.43 -0.90
C THR A 87 -0.50 13.60 -1.97
N ASP A 88 -0.48 14.07 -3.21
CA ASP A 88 -0.85 13.26 -4.37
C ASP A 88 0.23 12.19 -4.60
N LEU A 89 -0.10 10.93 -4.26
CA LEU A 89 0.81 9.82 -4.45
C LEU A 89 0.61 9.15 -5.82
N VAL A 90 -0.63 9.03 -6.29
CA VAL A 90 -0.96 8.27 -7.50
C VAL A 90 -0.79 9.07 -8.77
N GLY A 91 -1.16 10.36 -8.75
CA GLY A 91 -1.14 11.23 -9.93
C GLY A 91 0.18 11.28 -10.67
N PRO A 92 1.34 11.44 -10.00
CA PRO A 92 2.65 11.43 -10.64
C PRO A 92 2.94 10.15 -11.44
N PHE A 93 2.57 8.97 -10.91
CA PHE A 93 2.77 7.70 -11.62
C PHE A 93 1.83 7.55 -12.81
N GLN A 94 0.56 7.98 -12.68
CA GLN A 94 -0.38 7.96 -13.80
C GLN A 94 0.07 8.87 -14.94
N GLN A 95 0.61 10.04 -14.62
CA GLN A 95 1.13 10.99 -15.61
C GLN A 95 2.41 10.46 -16.31
N ALA A 96 3.28 9.80 -15.54
CA ALA A 96 4.57 9.33 -16.10
C ALA A 96 4.43 8.09 -16.99
N PHE A 97 3.54 7.14 -16.67
CA PHE A 97 3.60 5.81 -17.27
C PHE A 97 2.40 5.42 -18.15
N ASN A 98 1.34 6.20 -18.20
CA ASN A 98 0.14 5.91 -19.03
C ASN A 98 -0.31 4.43 -18.99
N VAL A 99 -0.26 3.81 -17.81
CA VAL A 99 -0.69 2.42 -17.55
C VAL A 99 -1.75 2.39 -16.44
N PRO A 100 -2.55 1.32 -16.34
CA PRO A 100 -3.45 1.15 -15.21
C PRO A 100 -2.67 1.18 -13.88
N VAL A 101 -3.16 1.99 -12.92
CA VAL A 101 -2.60 2.07 -11.57
C VAL A 101 -3.66 1.60 -10.58
N GLY A 102 -3.38 0.49 -9.87
CA GLY A 102 -4.16 0.04 -8.72
C GLY A 102 -3.64 0.71 -7.44
N PHE A 103 -4.54 1.10 -6.53
CA PHE A 103 -4.18 1.80 -5.30
C PHE A 103 -4.98 1.28 -4.11
N ASP A 104 -4.30 0.98 -3.01
CA ASP A 104 -4.92 0.55 -1.75
C ASP A 104 -3.98 0.84 -0.57
N THR A 105 -4.42 0.51 0.67
CA THR A 105 -3.56 0.58 1.86
C THR A 105 -2.49 -0.51 1.84
N ASP A 106 -1.39 -0.26 2.52
CA ASP A 106 -0.29 -1.23 2.71
C ASP A 106 -0.77 -2.54 3.34
N VAL A 107 -1.65 -2.47 4.34
CA VAL A 107 -2.23 -3.65 5.00
C VAL A 107 -3.20 -4.43 4.10
N ASN A 108 -3.94 -3.75 3.22
CA ASN A 108 -4.79 -4.41 2.24
C ASN A 108 -3.96 -5.07 1.13
N GLY A 109 -2.91 -4.40 0.68
CA GLY A 109 -1.93 -4.97 -0.23
C GLY A 109 -1.29 -6.24 0.33
N ALA A 110 -0.87 -6.21 1.60
CA ALA A 110 -0.34 -7.38 2.30
C ALA A 110 -1.38 -8.49 2.44
N ALA A 111 -2.63 -8.17 2.82
CA ALA A 111 -3.72 -9.15 2.91
C ALA A 111 -3.99 -9.83 1.56
N LEU A 112 -3.98 -9.08 0.46
CA LEU A 112 -4.12 -9.62 -0.89
C LEU A 112 -2.94 -10.54 -1.25
N GLY A 113 -1.72 -10.15 -0.88
CA GLY A 113 -0.52 -10.97 -1.06
C GLY A 113 -0.64 -12.32 -0.33
N GLU A 114 -1.05 -12.29 0.93
CA GLU A 114 -1.28 -13.50 1.72
C GLU A 114 -2.40 -14.38 1.14
N LEU A 115 -3.50 -13.78 0.70
CA LEU A 115 -4.60 -14.52 0.08
C LEU A 115 -4.16 -15.23 -1.21
N ARG A 116 -3.36 -14.57 -2.03
CA ARG A 116 -3.01 -15.06 -3.37
C ARG A 116 -1.79 -15.98 -3.37
N TYR A 117 -0.79 -15.67 -2.54
CA TYR A 117 0.54 -16.27 -2.62
C TYR A 117 1.07 -16.79 -1.27
N GLY A 118 0.43 -16.45 -0.16
CA GLY A 118 0.87 -16.77 1.20
C GLY A 118 -0.02 -17.76 1.94
N GLY A 119 -0.13 -17.59 3.24
CA GLY A 119 -0.88 -18.46 4.15
C GLY A 119 -2.39 -18.42 3.97
N GLY A 120 -2.92 -17.47 3.21
CA GLY A 120 -4.36 -17.33 2.91
C GLY A 120 -4.83 -18.09 1.67
N GLN A 121 -3.96 -18.83 0.98
CA GLN A 121 -4.36 -19.59 -0.21
C GLN A 121 -5.48 -20.60 0.10
N GLY A 122 -6.52 -20.59 -0.73
CA GLY A 122 -7.69 -21.44 -0.56
C GLY A 122 -8.73 -20.94 0.44
N LEU A 123 -8.46 -19.81 1.13
CA LEU A 123 -9.44 -19.12 1.97
C LEU A 123 -10.23 -18.10 1.12
N ASP A 124 -11.45 -17.81 1.54
CA ASP A 124 -12.25 -16.70 1.00
C ASP A 124 -12.26 -15.47 1.91
N SER A 125 -11.85 -15.66 3.16
CA SER A 125 -11.84 -14.60 4.17
C SER A 125 -10.60 -14.71 5.07
N LEU A 126 -9.94 -13.57 5.32
CA LEU A 126 -8.80 -13.45 6.23
C LEU A 126 -8.68 -12.04 6.79
N VAL A 127 -7.97 -11.93 7.90
CA VAL A 127 -7.49 -10.64 8.43
C VAL A 127 -5.97 -10.70 8.51
N TYR A 128 -5.33 -9.74 7.88
CA TYR A 128 -3.89 -9.48 8.03
C TYR A 128 -3.68 -8.41 9.10
N VAL A 129 -2.83 -8.70 10.08
CA VAL A 129 -2.47 -7.74 11.13
C VAL A 129 -0.97 -7.53 11.12
N THR A 130 -0.55 -6.28 11.03
CA THR A 130 0.85 -5.87 11.22
C THR A 130 1.03 -5.21 12.58
N VAL A 131 2.13 -5.56 13.27
CA VAL A 131 2.51 -4.97 14.56
C VAL A 131 3.96 -4.51 14.44
N GLY A 132 4.14 -3.18 14.37
CA GLY A 132 5.45 -2.52 14.22
C GLY A 132 5.49 -1.24 15.06
N THR A 133 5.82 -0.10 14.45
CA THR A 133 5.70 1.23 15.10
C THR A 133 4.25 1.51 15.53
N GLY A 134 3.28 1.02 14.79
CA GLY A 134 1.85 1.02 15.10
C GLY A 134 1.25 -0.37 14.86
N ILE A 135 -0.06 -0.45 14.96
CA ILE A 135 -0.84 -1.63 14.61
C ILE A 135 -1.72 -1.27 13.41
N GLY A 136 -1.66 -2.07 12.36
CA GLY A 136 -2.52 -1.95 11.19
C GLY A 136 -3.25 -3.25 10.89
N GLY A 137 -4.37 -3.19 10.17
CA GLY A 137 -5.12 -4.38 9.78
C GLY A 137 -5.81 -4.19 8.43
N GLY A 138 -5.66 -5.19 7.56
CA GLY A 138 -6.40 -5.34 6.31
C GLY A 138 -7.25 -6.59 6.35
N ALA A 139 -8.47 -6.54 5.82
CA ALA A 139 -9.37 -7.67 5.83
C ALA A 139 -9.93 -7.96 4.44
N ILE A 140 -10.13 -9.24 4.20
CA ILE A 140 -10.75 -9.78 3.00
C ILE A 140 -11.94 -10.62 3.42
N THR A 141 -13.07 -10.48 2.74
CA THR A 141 -14.24 -11.35 2.89
C THR A 141 -14.81 -11.67 1.52
N ASN A 142 -15.18 -12.94 1.32
CA ASN A 142 -15.64 -13.45 0.01
C ASN A 142 -14.66 -13.10 -1.14
N GLY A 143 -13.36 -13.17 -0.87
CA GLY A 143 -12.30 -12.84 -1.84
C GLY A 143 -12.15 -11.36 -2.17
N GLN A 144 -12.85 -10.46 -1.48
CA GLN A 144 -12.83 -9.02 -1.71
C GLN A 144 -12.27 -8.27 -0.50
N VAL A 145 -11.45 -7.25 -0.76
CA VAL A 145 -10.92 -6.35 0.25
C VAL A 145 -12.04 -5.52 0.87
N ILE A 146 -12.01 -5.36 2.18
CA ILE A 146 -12.96 -4.50 2.91
C ILE A 146 -12.42 -3.07 2.95
N HIS A 147 -13.17 -2.14 2.38
CA HIS A 147 -12.85 -0.71 2.42
C HIS A 147 -13.76 0.09 3.38
N GLY A 148 -15.05 -0.25 3.48
CA GLY A 148 -16.01 0.54 4.24
C GLY A 148 -16.23 1.94 3.62
N LEU A 149 -16.27 2.98 4.47
CA LEU A 149 -16.45 4.36 4.00
C LEU A 149 -15.17 4.93 3.36
N ILE A 150 -14.00 4.61 3.93
CA ILE A 150 -12.67 4.99 3.42
C ILE A 150 -11.79 3.75 3.44
N HIS A 151 -11.29 3.36 4.59
CA HIS A 151 -10.63 2.10 4.93
C HIS A 151 -10.76 1.83 6.44
N PRO A 152 -10.71 0.55 6.90
CA PRO A 152 -11.22 0.18 8.22
C PRO A 152 -10.44 0.71 9.42
N GLU A 153 -9.16 1.11 9.30
CA GLU A 153 -8.29 1.52 10.42
C GLU A 153 -8.34 0.54 11.62
N MET A 154 -8.28 -0.75 11.32
CA MET A 154 -8.51 -1.83 12.31
C MET A 154 -7.51 -1.81 13.47
N GLY A 155 -6.34 -1.20 13.31
CA GLY A 155 -5.36 -1.05 14.37
C GLY A 155 -5.80 -0.10 15.49
N HIS A 156 -6.84 0.70 15.27
CA HIS A 156 -7.35 1.71 16.21
C HIS A 156 -8.66 1.30 16.91
N ILE A 157 -9.11 0.05 16.75
CA ILE A 157 -10.31 -0.43 17.44
C ILE A 157 -10.06 -0.58 18.95
N PRO A 158 -10.97 -0.11 19.82
CA PRO A 158 -10.86 -0.35 21.26
C PRO A 158 -10.97 -1.84 21.56
N VAL A 159 -10.01 -2.37 22.30
CA VAL A 159 -10.03 -3.76 22.77
C VAL A 159 -10.14 -3.81 24.28
N ARG A 160 -10.74 -4.89 24.81
CA ARG A 160 -10.77 -5.11 26.26
C ARG A 160 -9.35 -5.37 26.76
N ARG A 161 -8.90 -4.56 27.70
CA ARG A 161 -7.59 -4.70 28.35
C ARG A 161 -7.50 -6.06 29.07
N HIS A 162 -6.37 -6.75 28.89
CA HIS A 162 -6.10 -7.99 29.61
C HIS A 162 -5.88 -7.69 31.10
N PRO A 163 -6.41 -8.51 32.06
CA PRO A 163 -6.24 -8.24 33.49
C PRO A 163 -4.78 -8.16 33.97
N ALA A 164 -3.86 -8.84 33.31
CA ALA A 164 -2.42 -8.80 33.62
C ALA A 164 -1.67 -7.66 32.92
N ASP A 165 -2.35 -6.82 32.15
CA ASP A 165 -1.73 -5.66 31.50
C ASP A 165 -1.55 -4.54 32.52
N THR A 166 -0.29 -4.24 32.86
CA THR A 166 0.11 -3.17 33.78
C THR A 166 0.54 -1.89 33.09
N PHE A 167 0.47 -1.83 31.76
CA PHE A 167 0.85 -0.64 31.00
C PHE A 167 -0.17 0.50 31.24
N ALA A 168 0.32 1.70 31.57
CA ALA A 168 -0.50 2.87 31.90
C ALA A 168 -0.86 3.70 30.66
#